data_791e721617ffd5971aad28e60a7fae10
#
_entry.id   791e721617ffd5971aad28e60a7fae10
#
_cell.length_a   1.000
_cell.length_b   1.000
_cell.length_c   1.000
_cell.angle_alpha   90.00
_cell.angle_beta   90.00
_cell.angle_gamma   90.00
#
_symmetry.space_group_name_H-M   'P 1'
#
loop_
_entity.id
_entity.type
_entity.pdbx_description
1 polymer ?
#
loop_
_entity_poly.entity_id
_entity_poly.type
_entity_poly.pdbx_seq_one_letter_code
_entity_poly.pdbx_strand_id
1 'polypeptide(L)' 'MLPQDPVMLLSYMNMKLRDNYSSLDALCDDLEINKEELANIVSKLEGIGYTYSPERNQFI' A
#
# COMPACT_ATOMS: atom_id res chain seq x y z
N MET A 1 -3.43 -8.73 9.50
CA MET A 1 -4.13 -7.45 9.68
C MET A 1 -3.20 -6.27 9.39
N LEU A 2 -3.71 -5.27 8.70
CA LEU A 2 -2.90 -4.11 8.32
C LEU A 2 -2.73 -3.14 9.49
N PRO A 3 -1.54 -2.50 9.60
CA PRO A 3 -1.35 -1.45 10.61
C PRO A 3 -2.33 -0.30 10.40
N GLN A 4 -2.77 0.31 11.51
CA GLN A 4 -3.66 1.47 11.45
C GLN A 4 -2.89 2.79 11.39
N ASP A 5 -1.69 2.81 11.93
CA ASP A 5 -0.83 3.99 11.91
C ASP A 5 -0.31 4.23 10.49
N PRO A 6 -0.51 5.43 9.91
CA PRO A 6 -0.07 5.70 8.54
C PRO A 6 1.41 5.45 8.28
N VAL A 7 2.29 5.77 9.23
CA VAL A 7 3.72 5.54 9.08
C VAL A 7 4.04 4.05 9.05
N MET A 8 3.42 3.29 9.94
CA MET A 8 3.60 1.84 9.98
C MET A 8 2.98 1.19 8.74
N LEU A 9 1.84 1.70 8.30
CA LEU A 9 1.18 1.20 7.09
C LEU A 9 2.05 1.43 5.87
N LEU A 10 2.68 2.60 5.78
CA LEU A 10 3.60 2.92 4.69
C LEU A 10 4.75 1.92 4.65
N SER A 11 5.38 1.67 5.78
CA SER A 11 6.48 0.71 5.87
C SER A 11 6.05 -0.70 5.48
N TYR A 12 4.89 -1.11 5.97
CA TYR A 12 4.34 -2.43 5.66
C TYR A 12 4.08 -2.58 4.16
N MET A 13 3.38 -1.61 3.56
CA MET A 13 3.03 -1.68 2.14
C MET A 13 4.28 -1.69 1.27
N ASN A 14 5.24 -0.83 1.55
CA ASN A 14 6.46 -0.77 0.74
C ASN A 14 7.31 -2.02 0.90
N MET A 15 7.36 -2.59 2.09
CA MET A 15 8.06 -3.85 2.31
C MET A 15 7.44 -4.98 1.50
N LYS A 16 6.12 -5.09 1.52
CA LYS A 16 5.42 -6.12 0.77
C LYS A 16 5.59 -5.95 -0.74
N LEU A 17 5.50 -4.72 -1.22
CA LEU A 17 5.68 -4.44 -2.65
C LEU A 17 7.10 -4.76 -3.09
N ARG A 18 8.09 -4.49 -2.24
CA ARG A 18 9.48 -4.78 -2.57
C ARG A 18 9.77 -6.27 -2.58
N ASP A 19 9.27 -7.00 -1.58
CA ASP A 19 9.70 -8.37 -1.34
C ASP A 19 8.76 -9.44 -1.90
N ASN A 20 7.47 -9.16 -2.00
CA ASN A 20 6.47 -10.20 -2.27
C ASN A 20 5.61 -9.98 -3.50
N TYR A 21 5.39 -8.73 -3.92
CA TYR A 21 4.44 -8.43 -4.98
C TYR A 21 5.05 -7.48 -6.01
N SER A 22 4.75 -7.75 -7.27
CA SER A 22 5.28 -6.94 -8.38
C SER A 22 4.43 -5.71 -8.68
N SER A 23 3.25 -5.60 -8.06
CA SER A 23 2.36 -4.46 -8.26
C SER A 23 1.40 -4.33 -7.08
N LEU A 24 0.78 -3.15 -6.97
CA LEU A 24 -0.23 -2.93 -5.94
C LEU A 24 -1.45 -3.81 -6.16
N ASP A 25 -1.82 -4.03 -7.42
CA ASP A 25 -2.94 -4.92 -7.75
C ASP A 25 -2.68 -6.35 -7.28
N ALA A 26 -1.47 -6.84 -7.49
CA ALA A 26 -1.10 -8.19 -7.05
C ALA A 26 -1.16 -8.30 -5.53
N LEU A 27 -0.71 -7.28 -4.82
CA LEU A 27 -0.76 -7.25 -3.37
C LEU A 27 -2.21 -7.30 -2.88
N CYS A 28 -3.06 -6.46 -3.46
CA CYS A 28 -4.47 -6.39 -3.05
C CYS A 28 -5.20 -7.69 -3.33
N ASP A 29 -4.90 -8.31 -4.46
CA ASP A 29 -5.54 -9.57 -4.84
C ASP A 29 -5.18 -10.69 -3.84
N ASP A 30 -3.91 -10.82 -3.52
CA ASP A 30 -3.45 -11.87 -2.62
C ASP A 30 -3.92 -11.67 -1.17
N LEU A 31 -3.92 -10.43 -0.70
CA LEU A 31 -4.34 -10.11 0.66
C LEU A 31 -5.84 -9.88 0.78
N GLU A 32 -6.58 -10.06 -0.33
CA GLU A 32 -8.03 -9.88 -0.37
C GLU A 32 -8.47 -8.49 0.09
N ILE A 33 -7.70 -7.47 -0.31
CA ILE A 33 -8.03 -6.07 -0.05
C ILE A 33 -8.96 -5.59 -1.15
N ASN A 34 -10.19 -5.24 -0.77
CA ASN A 34 -11.16 -4.74 -1.75
C ASN A 34 -10.89 -3.27 -2.09
N LYS A 35 -11.66 -2.75 -3.07
CA LYS A 35 -11.45 -1.38 -3.55
C LYS A 35 -11.67 -0.33 -2.47
N GLU A 36 -12.63 -0.56 -1.59
CA GLU A 36 -12.92 0.37 -0.51
C GLU A 36 -11.78 0.42 0.50
N GLU A 37 -11.26 -0.74 0.87
CA GLU A 37 -10.12 -0.81 1.77
C GLU A 37 -8.88 -0.18 1.14
N LEU A 38 -8.65 -0.44 -0.15
CA LEU A 38 -7.53 0.16 -0.85
C LEU A 38 -7.64 1.68 -0.89
N ALA A 39 -8.85 2.20 -1.13
CA ALA A 39 -9.07 3.65 -1.12
C ALA A 39 -8.72 4.25 0.24
N ASN A 40 -9.08 3.56 1.33
CA ASN A 40 -8.74 4.01 2.68
C ASN A 40 -7.24 3.99 2.91
N ILE A 41 -6.54 2.96 2.45
CA ILE A 41 -5.09 2.87 2.58
C ILE A 41 -4.42 4.01 1.81
N VAL A 42 -4.81 4.21 0.57
CA VAL A 42 -4.25 5.27 -0.28
C VAL A 42 -4.50 6.64 0.36
N SER A 43 -5.72 6.86 0.86
CA SER A 43 -6.08 8.12 1.50
C SER A 43 -5.22 8.39 2.74
N LYS A 44 -4.98 7.38 3.56
CA LYS A 44 -4.12 7.53 4.74
C LYS A 44 -2.69 7.89 4.37
N LEU A 45 -2.15 7.24 3.35
CA LEU A 45 -0.77 7.49 2.92
C LEU A 45 -0.64 8.84 2.23
N GLU A 46 -1.65 9.26 1.47
CA GLU A 46 -1.67 10.61 0.89
C GLU A 46 -1.70 11.67 1.98
N GLY A 47 -2.37 11.38 3.08
CA GLY A 47 -2.44 12.29 4.21
C GLY A 47 -1.08 12.59 4.85
N ILE A 48 -0.10 11.71 4.67
CA ILE A 48 1.28 11.95 5.13
C ILE A 48 2.24 12.22 3.98
N GLY A 49 1.70 12.48 2.79
CA GLY A 49 2.50 12.93 1.64
C GLY A 49 3.05 11.84 0.74
N TYR A 50 2.47 10.64 0.76
CA TYR A 50 2.95 9.52 -0.04
C TYR A 50 1.89 9.04 -1.01
N THR A 51 2.28 8.85 -2.27
CA THR A 51 1.40 8.31 -3.30
C THR A 51 2.08 7.13 -3.98
N TYR A 52 1.28 6.20 -4.51
CA TYR A 52 1.83 5.03 -5.17
C TYR A 52 2.43 5.38 -6.53
N SER A 53 3.67 4.92 -6.76
CA SER A 53 4.34 5.06 -8.04
C SER A 53 4.39 3.69 -8.71
N PRO A 54 3.63 3.49 -9.81
CA PRO A 54 3.68 2.20 -10.53
C PRO A 54 5.06 1.89 -11.10
N GLU A 55 5.79 2.92 -11.50
CA GLU A 55 7.13 2.73 -12.08
C GLU A 55 8.11 2.17 -11.07
N ARG A 56 8.00 2.60 -9.83
CA ARG A 56 8.88 2.15 -8.75
C ARG A 56 8.28 1.05 -7.91
N ASN A 57 6.99 0.77 -8.12
CA ASN A 57 6.24 -0.19 -7.33
C ASN A 57 6.37 0.08 -5.83
N GLN A 58 6.19 1.35 -5.46
CA GLN A 58 6.24 1.75 -4.06
C GLN A 58 5.51 3.07 -3.84
N PHE A 59 5.19 3.35 -2.59
CA PHE A 59 4.65 4.65 -2.20
C PHE A 59 5.81 5.61 -1.94
N ILE A 60 5.76 6.75 -2.60
CA ILE A 60 6.82 7.75 -2.51
C ILE A 60 6.26 9.16 -2.26
#